data_153c786688dee9859e66be9cfb0012bf
#
_entry.id   153c786688dee9859e66be9cfb0012bf
#
_cell.length_a   1.000
_cell.length_b   1.000
_cell.length_c   1.000
_cell.angle_alpha   90.00
_cell.angle_beta   90.00
_cell.angle_gamma   90.00
#
_symmetry.space_group_name_H-M   'P 1'
#
loop_
_entity.id
_entity.type
_entity.pdbx_description
1 polymer ?
#
loop_
_entity_poly.entity_id
_entity_poly.type
_entity_poly.pdbx_seq_one_letter_code
_entity_poly.pdbx_strand_id
1 'polypeptide(L)'
;MNYAVLPPELNSLRMFTGAGSAPMLAAAVAWDGLAAELGSAASSFGSVTSDLASQAWQGPAAAAMAAAAAPYAGWLSAAAARAAGAAAQAKAVASAFEAARAATVHPFAGGGQPQCVCAVGDVELVRAERAADCGR
;
A
#
# COMPACT_ATOMS: atom_id res chain seq x y z
N MET A 1 -13.56 -6.75 -16.33
CA MET A 1 -12.74 -7.19 -17.48
C MET A 1 -12.06 -8.49 -17.10
N ASN A 2 -12.13 -9.51 -17.96
CA ASN A 2 -11.50 -10.81 -17.70
C ASN A 2 -10.18 -10.88 -18.47
N TYR A 3 -9.07 -10.69 -17.79
CA TYR A 3 -7.72 -10.72 -18.40
C TYR A 3 -7.31 -12.13 -18.88
N ALA A 4 -7.94 -13.18 -18.34
CA ALA A 4 -7.63 -14.57 -18.70
C ALA A 4 -8.04 -14.95 -20.14
N VAL A 5 -8.97 -14.21 -20.75
CA VAL A 5 -9.41 -14.43 -22.14
C VAL A 5 -8.73 -13.51 -23.16
N LEU A 6 -7.85 -12.63 -22.72
CA LEU A 6 -7.11 -11.74 -23.62
C LEU A 6 -5.79 -12.39 -24.03
N PRO A 7 -5.34 -12.17 -25.28
CA PRO A 7 -4.00 -12.57 -25.71
C PRO A 7 -2.92 -11.96 -24.79
N PRO A 8 -1.82 -12.68 -24.53
CA PRO A 8 -0.78 -12.22 -23.59
C PRO A 8 -0.15 -10.89 -24.03
N GLU A 9 -0.07 -10.62 -25.32
CA GLU A 9 0.46 -9.38 -25.90
C GLU A 9 -0.40 -8.17 -25.50
N LEU A 10 -1.73 -8.32 -25.51
CA LEU A 10 -2.66 -7.27 -25.08
C LEU A 10 -2.59 -7.02 -23.58
N ASN A 11 -2.40 -8.06 -22.78
CA ASN A 11 -2.20 -7.91 -21.34
C ASN A 11 -0.88 -7.17 -21.04
N SER A 12 0.20 -7.56 -21.71
CA SER A 12 1.48 -6.88 -21.63
C SER A 12 1.37 -5.41 -22.05
N LEU A 13 0.79 -5.15 -23.21
CA LEU A 13 0.58 -3.78 -23.71
C LEU A 13 -0.17 -2.91 -22.68
N ARG A 14 -1.25 -3.41 -22.09
CA ARG A 14 -2.02 -2.69 -21.06
C ARG A 14 -1.21 -2.41 -19.81
N MET A 15 -0.35 -3.34 -19.39
CA MET A 15 0.51 -3.12 -18.23
C MET A 15 1.53 -2.01 -18.48
N PHE A 16 2.10 -1.93 -19.68
CA PHE A 16 3.10 -0.93 -20.03
C PHE A 16 2.51 0.44 -20.41
N THR A 17 1.29 0.48 -20.96
CA THR A 17 0.60 1.74 -21.35
C THR A 17 -0.34 2.30 -20.29
N GLY A 18 -0.55 1.58 -19.19
CA GLY A 18 -1.39 2.01 -18.07
C GLY A 18 -0.79 3.17 -17.27
N ALA A 19 -1.54 3.64 -16.28
CA ALA A 19 -1.14 4.74 -15.40
C ALA A 19 0.10 4.42 -14.50
N GLY A 20 0.51 3.16 -14.44
CA GLY A 20 1.63 2.72 -13.64
C GLY A 20 1.38 2.78 -12.13
N SER A 21 2.46 2.84 -11.36
CA SER A 21 2.43 2.96 -9.89
C SER A 21 2.23 4.39 -9.39
N ALA A 22 2.39 5.40 -10.23
CA ALA A 22 2.38 6.81 -9.83
C ALA A 22 1.12 7.24 -9.06
N PRO A 23 -0.13 6.89 -9.46
CA PRO A 23 -1.33 7.26 -8.72
C PRO A 23 -1.36 6.64 -7.30
N MET A 24 -0.87 5.40 -7.15
CA MET A 24 -0.79 4.73 -5.84
C MET A 24 0.24 5.40 -4.93
N LEU A 25 1.39 5.82 -5.48
CA LEU A 25 2.41 6.54 -4.72
C LEU A 25 1.92 7.93 -4.31
N ALA A 26 1.21 8.64 -5.18
CA ALA A 26 0.58 9.91 -4.84
C ALA A 26 -0.46 9.74 -3.70
N ALA A 27 -1.28 8.70 -3.75
CA ALA A 27 -2.22 8.38 -2.69
C ALA A 27 -1.49 8.04 -1.37
N ALA A 28 -0.37 7.31 -1.43
CA ALA A 28 0.43 6.99 -0.25
C ALA A 28 0.97 8.25 0.42
N VAL A 29 1.48 9.22 -0.35
CA VAL A 29 1.95 10.50 0.19
C VAL A 29 0.82 11.28 0.87
N ALA A 30 -0.38 11.31 0.27
CA ALA A 30 -1.54 11.97 0.85
C ALA A 30 -1.97 11.31 2.19
N TRP A 31 -1.95 9.97 2.27
CA TRP A 31 -2.24 9.23 3.49
C TRP A 31 -1.17 9.43 4.58
N ASP A 32 0.12 9.49 4.22
CA ASP A 32 1.20 9.82 5.16
C ASP A 32 1.01 11.25 5.73
N GLY A 33 0.66 12.21 4.88
CA GLY A 33 0.35 13.59 5.31
C GLY A 33 -0.80 13.61 6.31
N LEU A 34 -1.91 12.93 6.00
CA LEU A 34 -3.06 12.82 6.90
C LEU A 34 -2.67 12.16 8.25
N ALA A 35 -1.85 11.13 8.21
CA ALA A 35 -1.38 10.46 9.43
C ALA A 35 -0.57 11.42 10.33
N ALA A 36 0.32 12.21 9.73
CA ALA A 36 1.11 13.20 10.45
C ALA A 36 0.24 14.31 11.07
N GLU A 37 -0.73 14.83 10.33
CA GLU A 37 -1.69 15.84 10.81
C GLU A 37 -2.52 15.33 11.97
N LEU A 38 -3.09 14.12 11.86
CA LEU A 38 -3.88 13.50 12.93
C LEU A 38 -3.04 13.22 14.17
N GLY A 39 -1.78 12.77 14.00
CA GLY A 39 -0.85 12.56 15.11
C GLY A 39 -0.51 13.88 15.82
N SER A 40 -0.25 14.93 15.07
CA SER A 40 -0.03 16.28 15.62
C SER A 40 -1.26 16.81 16.36
N ALA A 41 -2.45 16.61 15.80
CA ALA A 41 -3.70 17.01 16.44
C ALA A 41 -3.93 16.24 17.76
N ALA A 42 -3.64 14.94 17.79
CA ALA A 42 -3.75 14.12 19.01
C ALA A 42 -2.82 14.63 20.12
N SER A 43 -1.57 14.92 19.76
CA SER A 43 -0.55 15.43 20.70
C SER A 43 -0.93 16.81 21.23
N SER A 44 -1.33 17.72 20.34
CA SER A 44 -1.73 19.09 20.72
C SER A 44 -2.97 19.08 21.60
N PHE A 45 -3.98 18.27 21.29
CA PHE A 45 -5.18 18.14 22.10
C PHE A 45 -4.86 17.58 23.49
N GLY A 46 -4.01 16.54 23.57
CA GLY A 46 -3.55 15.96 24.82
C GLY A 46 -2.80 16.98 25.69
N SER A 47 -1.88 17.73 25.10
CA SER A 47 -1.11 18.78 25.78
C SER A 47 -2.02 19.88 26.36
N VAL A 48 -2.88 20.47 25.53
CA VAL A 48 -3.81 21.53 25.99
C VAL A 48 -4.72 21.03 27.11
N THR A 49 -5.25 19.81 26.99
CA THR A 49 -6.13 19.24 28.02
C THR A 49 -5.38 19.00 29.32
N SER A 50 -4.15 18.51 29.26
CA SER A 50 -3.28 18.29 30.42
C SER A 50 -2.91 19.61 31.13
N ASP A 51 -2.49 20.60 30.34
CA ASP A 51 -2.11 21.91 30.86
C ASP A 51 -3.30 22.63 31.55
N LEU A 52 -4.47 22.54 30.93
CA LEU A 52 -5.69 23.07 31.53
C LEU A 52 -6.01 22.41 32.88
N ALA A 53 -5.92 21.10 32.96
CA ALA A 53 -6.23 20.33 34.15
C ALA A 53 -5.18 20.48 35.28
N SER A 54 -3.93 20.80 34.93
CA SER A 54 -2.82 20.89 35.88
C SER A 54 -2.56 22.31 36.39
N GLN A 55 -2.76 23.30 35.56
CA GLN A 55 -2.36 24.69 35.85
C GLN A 55 -3.54 25.65 36.07
N ALA A 56 -4.53 25.60 35.19
CA ALA A 56 -5.59 26.60 35.18
C ALA A 56 -6.88 26.15 35.89
N TRP A 57 -7.14 24.84 35.92
CA TRP A 57 -8.38 24.30 36.47
C TRP A 57 -8.08 23.02 37.27
N GLN A 58 -8.26 23.11 38.61
CA GLN A 58 -7.99 22.03 39.53
C GLN A 58 -9.26 21.50 40.19
N GLY A 59 -9.19 20.24 40.67
CA GLY A 59 -10.28 19.65 41.42
C GLY A 59 -11.04 18.55 40.67
N PRO A 60 -12.14 18.04 41.27
CA PRO A 60 -12.86 16.87 40.69
C PRO A 60 -13.45 17.14 39.30
N ALA A 61 -13.85 18.39 39.04
CA ALA A 61 -14.41 18.77 37.73
C ALA A 61 -13.35 18.76 36.63
N ALA A 62 -12.11 19.17 36.94
CA ALA A 62 -10.98 19.08 35.99
C ALA A 62 -10.61 17.62 35.67
N ALA A 63 -10.59 16.75 36.68
CA ALA A 63 -10.37 15.33 36.50
C ALA A 63 -11.47 14.68 35.65
N ALA A 64 -12.74 15.03 35.86
CA ALA A 64 -13.86 14.54 35.04
C ALA A 64 -13.75 15.01 33.57
N MET A 65 -13.36 16.26 33.34
CA MET A 65 -13.13 16.79 31.99
C MET A 65 -11.98 16.04 31.31
N ALA A 66 -10.85 15.87 31.96
CA ALA A 66 -9.71 15.15 31.41
C ALA A 66 -10.07 13.68 31.06
N ALA A 67 -10.82 13.02 31.93
CA ALA A 67 -11.31 11.66 31.67
C ALA A 67 -12.27 11.61 30.45
N ALA A 68 -13.13 12.61 30.31
CA ALA A 68 -14.03 12.70 29.13
C ALA A 68 -13.29 13.04 27.82
N ALA A 69 -12.19 13.78 27.89
CA ALA A 69 -11.38 14.17 26.76
C ALA A 69 -10.42 13.06 26.25
N ALA A 70 -9.94 12.21 27.15
CA ALA A 70 -8.95 11.16 26.84
C ALA A 70 -9.36 10.22 25.70
N PRO A 71 -10.63 9.76 25.57
CA PRO A 71 -11.06 8.91 24.47
C PRO A 71 -10.92 9.58 23.10
N TYR A 72 -11.08 10.91 23.03
CA TYR A 72 -10.93 11.65 21.77
C TYR A 72 -9.48 11.70 21.30
N ALA A 73 -8.53 11.96 22.20
CA ALA A 73 -7.10 11.87 21.88
C ALA A 73 -6.72 10.46 21.41
N GLY A 74 -7.24 9.42 22.07
CA GLY A 74 -7.06 8.04 21.67
C GLY A 74 -7.65 7.75 20.28
N TRP A 75 -8.82 8.29 19.97
CA TRP A 75 -9.43 8.15 18.65
C TRP A 75 -8.59 8.81 17.54
N LEU A 76 -8.07 10.03 17.78
CA LEU A 76 -7.18 10.71 16.83
C LEU A 76 -5.91 9.89 16.56
N SER A 77 -5.28 9.36 17.62
CA SER A 77 -4.09 8.50 17.48
C SER A 77 -4.38 7.22 16.71
N ALA A 78 -5.53 6.60 16.95
CA ALA A 78 -5.96 5.40 16.22
C ALA A 78 -6.26 5.73 14.74
N ALA A 79 -6.84 6.89 14.45
CA ALA A 79 -7.08 7.36 13.09
C ALA A 79 -5.75 7.62 12.36
N ALA A 80 -4.76 8.23 13.03
CA ALA A 80 -3.41 8.41 12.49
C ALA A 80 -2.75 7.08 12.12
N ALA A 81 -2.83 6.09 13.01
CA ALA A 81 -2.28 4.76 12.75
C ALA A 81 -2.96 4.07 11.55
N ARG A 82 -4.27 4.23 11.38
CA ARG A 82 -5.00 3.69 10.21
C ARG A 82 -4.58 4.37 8.92
N ALA A 83 -4.40 5.68 8.93
CA ALA A 83 -3.92 6.43 7.77
C ALA A 83 -2.49 6.00 7.38
N ALA A 84 -1.58 5.84 8.35
CA ALA A 84 -0.24 5.31 8.11
C ALA A 84 -0.28 3.88 7.54
N GLY A 85 -1.18 3.03 8.04
CA GLY A 85 -1.40 1.69 7.49
C GLY A 85 -1.87 1.71 6.04
N ALA A 86 -2.79 2.62 5.68
CA ALA A 86 -3.24 2.80 4.30
C ALA A 86 -2.10 3.26 3.37
N ALA A 87 -1.26 4.19 3.83
CA ALA A 87 -0.07 4.61 3.11
C ALA A 87 0.90 3.44 2.85
N ALA A 88 1.17 2.63 3.87
CA ALA A 88 2.04 1.46 3.75
C ALA A 88 1.49 0.43 2.75
N GLN A 89 0.18 0.17 2.78
CA GLN A 89 -0.48 -0.72 1.83
C GLN A 89 -0.40 -0.20 0.39
N ALA A 90 -0.62 1.10 0.18
CA ALA A 90 -0.50 1.71 -1.15
C ALA A 90 0.94 1.61 -1.70
N LYS A 91 1.96 1.81 -0.86
CA LYS A 91 3.38 1.60 -1.23
C LYS A 91 3.67 0.14 -1.58
N ALA A 92 3.14 -0.81 -0.79
CA ALA A 92 3.31 -2.24 -1.05
C ALA A 92 2.68 -2.66 -2.38
N VAL A 93 1.46 -2.16 -2.69
CA VAL A 93 0.81 -2.42 -3.98
C VAL A 93 1.60 -1.82 -5.14
N ALA A 94 2.11 -0.59 -4.99
CA ALA A 94 2.96 0.04 -6.00
C ALA A 94 4.22 -0.78 -6.27
N SER A 95 4.91 -1.26 -5.23
CA SER A 95 6.10 -2.11 -5.39
C SER A 95 5.80 -3.46 -6.03
N ALA A 96 4.68 -4.10 -5.66
CA ALA A 96 4.23 -5.34 -6.29
C ALA A 96 3.91 -5.15 -7.77
N PHE A 97 3.29 -4.03 -8.14
CA PHE A 97 3.03 -3.68 -9.53
C PHE A 97 4.33 -3.54 -10.32
N GLU A 98 5.32 -2.81 -9.80
CA GLU A 98 6.62 -2.65 -10.47
C GLU A 98 7.37 -3.99 -10.60
N ALA A 99 7.31 -4.85 -9.60
CA ALA A 99 7.89 -6.19 -9.67
C ALA A 99 7.20 -7.04 -10.76
N ALA A 100 5.87 -7.01 -10.82
CA ALA A 100 5.11 -7.72 -11.86
C ALA A 100 5.41 -7.16 -13.25
N ARG A 101 5.53 -5.84 -13.37
CA ARG A 101 5.89 -5.17 -14.63
C ARG A 101 7.29 -5.56 -15.10
N ALA A 102 8.26 -5.61 -14.18
CA ALA A 102 9.62 -6.03 -14.50
C ALA A 102 9.71 -7.51 -14.93
N ALA A 103 8.82 -8.37 -14.40
CA ALA A 103 8.72 -9.77 -14.79
C ALA A 103 7.95 -10.00 -16.11
N THR A 104 7.25 -8.99 -16.62
CA THR A 104 6.43 -9.08 -17.82
C THR A 104 7.26 -8.77 -19.06
N VAL A 105 7.18 -9.62 -20.08
CA VAL A 105 7.86 -9.40 -21.37
C VAL A 105 7.25 -8.17 -22.07
N HIS A 106 8.10 -7.26 -22.52
CA HIS A 106 7.64 -6.05 -23.22
C HIS A 106 6.93 -6.41 -24.53
N PRO A 107 5.78 -5.79 -24.87
CA PRO A 107 4.97 -6.19 -26.02
C PRO A 107 5.71 -6.11 -27.37
N PHE A 108 6.71 -5.25 -27.49
CA PHE A 108 7.54 -5.13 -28.70
C PHE A 108 8.79 -6.04 -28.69
N ALA A 109 9.10 -6.70 -27.58
CA ALA A 109 10.22 -7.65 -27.52
C ALA A 109 9.84 -9.08 -27.98
N GLY A 110 8.54 -9.35 -28.17
CA GLY A 110 8.00 -10.68 -28.48
C GLY A 110 8.06 -11.09 -29.96
N GLY A 111 8.63 -10.32 -30.84
CA GLY A 111 8.65 -10.56 -32.29
C GLY A 111 9.58 -11.71 -32.75
N GLY A 112 9.88 -12.71 -31.96
CA GLY A 112 10.76 -13.80 -32.39
C GLY A 112 11.07 -14.91 -31.41
N GLN A 113 10.42 -14.98 -30.27
CA GLN A 113 10.66 -16.10 -29.33
C GLN A 113 9.42 -16.98 -29.15
N PRO A 114 9.55 -18.33 -29.23
CA PRO A 114 8.49 -19.22 -28.83
C PRO A 114 8.19 -19.00 -27.36
N GLN A 115 6.95 -18.64 -27.05
CA GLN A 115 6.50 -18.32 -25.71
C GLN A 115 6.45 -19.59 -24.86
N CYS A 116 7.52 -19.86 -24.11
CA CYS A 116 7.42 -20.71 -22.94
C CYS A 116 6.82 -19.89 -21.78
N VAL A 117 5.51 -19.89 -21.68
CA VAL A 117 4.80 -19.35 -20.49
C VAL A 117 5.02 -20.35 -19.36
N CYS A 118 6.08 -20.17 -18.59
CA CYS A 118 6.21 -20.83 -17.30
C CYS A 118 5.26 -20.16 -16.31
N ALA A 119 4.16 -20.83 -15.99
CA ALA A 119 3.30 -20.47 -14.89
C ALA A 119 4.15 -20.39 -13.60
N VAL A 120 4.11 -19.23 -12.93
CA VAL A 120 4.74 -19.01 -11.62
C VAL A 120 3.87 -19.73 -10.59
N GLY A 121 4.31 -20.91 -10.20
CA GLY A 121 3.68 -21.75 -9.19
C GLY A 121 4.35 -23.11 -9.17
N ASP A 122 5.08 -23.42 -8.12
CA ASP A 122 5.74 -24.70 -7.80
C ASP A 122 6.81 -25.18 -8.82
N VAL A 123 8.04 -24.66 -8.67
CA VAL A 123 8.98 -24.60 -9.80
C VAL A 123 10.16 -25.53 -9.70
N GLU A 124 10.29 -26.40 -8.73
CA GLU A 124 11.53 -27.21 -8.67
C GLU A 124 11.43 -28.60 -9.30
N LEU A 125 10.25 -29.21 -9.32
CA LEU A 125 10.13 -30.59 -9.85
C LEU A 125 9.90 -30.66 -11.37
N VAL A 126 9.38 -29.61 -12.00
CA VAL A 126 9.00 -29.63 -13.43
C VAL A 126 10.13 -29.14 -14.36
N ARG A 127 11.17 -28.53 -13.78
CA ARG A 127 12.31 -27.97 -14.56
C ARG A 127 13.18 -29.02 -15.22
N ALA A 128 13.26 -30.20 -14.62
CA ALA A 128 14.13 -31.29 -15.13
C ALA A 128 13.54 -32.04 -16.35
N GLU A 129 12.20 -32.15 -16.43
CA GLU A 129 11.56 -32.91 -17.52
C GLU A 129 11.28 -32.08 -18.77
N ARG A 130 11.13 -30.78 -18.68
CA ARG A 130 10.82 -29.89 -19.83
C ARG A 130 12.04 -29.37 -20.59
N ALA A 131 13.22 -29.42 -20.00
CA ALA A 131 14.47 -29.10 -20.72
C ALA A 131 14.79 -30.12 -21.82
N ALA A 132 14.23 -31.33 -21.75
CA ALA A 132 14.41 -32.36 -22.74
C ALA A 132 13.50 -32.26 -23.97
N ASP A 133 12.39 -31.53 -23.87
CA ASP A 133 11.36 -31.46 -24.93
C ASP A 133 11.44 -30.19 -25.81
N CYS A 134 12.27 -29.21 -25.44
CA CYS A 134 12.48 -27.99 -26.22
C CYS A 134 13.67 -28.07 -27.19
N GLY A 135 14.30 -29.22 -27.32
CA GLY A 135 15.50 -29.48 -28.15
C GLY A 135 15.28 -30.37 -29.36
N ARG A 136 14.03 -30.54 -29.83
CA ARG A 136 13.75 -31.21 -31.13
C ARG A 136 12.92 -30.34 -32.02
#